data_0ef7d2e9be0693dc97253c5215e588e6
#
_entry.id   0ef7d2e9be0693dc97253c5215e588e6
#
_cell.length_a   1.000
_cell.length_b   1.000
_cell.length_c   1.000
_cell.angle_alpha   90.00
_cell.angle_beta   90.00
_cell.angle_gamma   90.00
#
_symmetry.space_group_name_H-M   'P 1'
#
loop_
_entity.id
_entity.type
_entity.pdbx_description
1 polymer ?
#
loop_
_entity_poly.entity_id
_entity_poly.type
_entity_poly.pdbx_seq_one_letter_code
_entity_poly.pdbx_strand_id
1 'polypeptide(L)'
;MLNSRGKQILYVPYPLSTVTEESCGGAEQVLFLVEQVMHRRGYRTTVAACSGSRVAGELIDTGAVALTFDQLAERDVEQNRRTLEAIRRRKDTHHKFDLIHDHGGRFWTNATKFDTPLLLTLHLPRDFYPDGFFDHVPANVYFNCVSQSQLNSFLDLPRIMGYVRNGIDIDRFPFCAAKQDYLVWLGRVCEEKGLHIAAEVAQRARLPLVIMGPGYLFPSYREYFDEQVQPYLERNPNFSYIDSPSVAKKAAILARARALLVPSLVEETSSLVSMEAMACGTPVIAFRRGALPEVVINSRTGIIVDTIDEMTAAIGHVSAISPRECREHVKRHHQRSRMGRDYERIYEAILDPAVEKERAAALAPQPAAVPAV
;
A
#
# COMPACT_ATOMS: atom_id res chain seq x y z
N MET A 1 11.17 -13.96 23.54
CA MET A 1 10.18 -14.09 22.45
C MET A 1 8.91 -14.59 23.11
N LEU A 2 7.92 -13.71 23.26
CA LEU A 2 6.59 -14.07 23.73
C LEU A 2 6.00 -15.09 22.76
N ASN A 3 5.23 -16.03 23.30
CA ASN A 3 4.60 -17.09 22.52
C ASN A 3 3.41 -16.53 21.73
N SER A 4 3.72 -15.73 20.69
CA SER A 4 2.71 -15.13 19.80
C SER A 4 2.01 -16.15 18.91
N ARG A 5 2.53 -17.40 18.88
CA ARG A 5 1.92 -18.52 18.17
C ARG A 5 0.53 -18.84 18.73
N GLY A 6 -0.44 -18.95 17.85
CA GLY A 6 -1.83 -19.26 18.19
C GLY A 6 -2.71 -18.04 18.50
N LYS A 7 -2.18 -16.83 18.57
CA LYS A 7 -2.98 -15.60 18.68
C LYS A 7 -3.93 -15.44 17.51
N GLN A 8 -5.15 -14.99 17.79
CA GLN A 8 -6.23 -14.81 16.83
C GLN A 8 -6.25 -13.39 16.31
N ILE A 9 -5.97 -13.19 15.03
CA ILE A 9 -6.00 -11.86 14.39
C ILE A 9 -7.15 -11.78 13.40
N LEU A 10 -7.99 -10.76 13.55
CA LEU A 10 -9.06 -10.43 12.59
C LEU A 10 -8.59 -9.27 11.71
N TYR A 11 -8.60 -9.46 10.40
CA TYR A 11 -8.31 -8.43 9.40
C TYR A 11 -9.59 -7.91 8.76
N VAL A 12 -9.69 -6.59 8.60
CA VAL A 12 -10.83 -5.93 7.97
C VAL A 12 -10.34 -5.07 6.81
N PRO A 13 -10.58 -5.47 5.55
CA PRO A 13 -10.27 -4.69 4.36
C PRO A 13 -11.34 -3.65 4.06
N TYR A 14 -11.09 -2.83 3.05
CA TYR A 14 -12.09 -1.99 2.45
C TYR A 14 -13.05 -2.82 1.56
N PRO A 15 -14.37 -2.55 1.53
CA PRO A 15 -15.35 -3.40 0.85
C PRO A 15 -15.46 -3.16 -0.67
N LEU A 16 -14.44 -2.57 -1.30
CA LEU A 16 -14.45 -2.29 -2.74
C LEU A 16 -14.07 -3.47 -3.61
N SER A 17 -13.22 -4.37 -3.10
CA SER A 17 -12.69 -5.47 -3.90
C SER A 17 -12.45 -6.71 -3.06
N THR A 18 -12.29 -7.85 -3.75
CA THR A 18 -11.87 -9.08 -3.10
C THR A 18 -10.42 -8.99 -2.63
N VAL A 19 -10.11 -9.65 -1.52
CA VAL A 19 -8.74 -9.84 -1.03
C VAL A 19 -8.21 -11.14 -1.64
N THR A 20 -7.33 -11.00 -2.61
CA THR A 20 -6.73 -12.12 -3.35
C THR A 20 -5.30 -11.80 -3.76
N GLU A 21 -4.62 -12.78 -4.28
CA GLU A 21 -3.31 -12.61 -4.92
C GLU A 21 -3.30 -11.63 -6.10
N GLU A 22 -4.44 -11.45 -6.76
CA GLU A 22 -4.64 -10.58 -7.93
C GLU A 22 -5.34 -9.26 -7.59
N SER A 23 -5.43 -8.89 -6.29
CA SER A 23 -6.04 -7.62 -5.87
C SER A 23 -5.37 -6.43 -6.56
N CYS A 24 -6.17 -5.50 -7.08
CA CYS A 24 -5.67 -4.29 -7.74
C CYS A 24 -5.44 -3.13 -6.74
N GLY A 25 -6.20 -3.07 -5.65
CA GLY A 25 -6.05 -2.03 -4.62
C GLY A 25 -4.80 -2.23 -3.77
N GLY A 26 -4.09 -1.14 -3.47
CA GLY A 26 -2.85 -1.22 -2.70
C GLY A 26 -3.05 -1.71 -1.26
N ALA A 27 -4.15 -1.28 -0.60
CA ALA A 27 -4.47 -1.70 0.76
C ALA A 27 -4.79 -3.20 0.84
N GLU A 28 -5.58 -3.71 -0.12
CA GLU A 28 -5.93 -5.13 -0.24
C GLU A 28 -4.72 -6.00 -0.53
N GLN A 29 -3.80 -5.55 -1.40
CA GLN A 29 -2.53 -6.25 -1.65
C GLN A 29 -1.67 -6.33 -0.38
N VAL A 30 -1.56 -5.23 0.37
CA VAL A 30 -0.80 -5.19 1.62
C VAL A 30 -1.45 -6.11 2.64
N LEU A 31 -2.78 -6.03 2.85
CA LEU A 31 -3.50 -6.92 3.77
C LEU A 31 -3.28 -8.38 3.41
N PHE A 32 -3.47 -8.75 2.13
CA PHE A 32 -3.26 -10.12 1.65
C PHE A 32 -1.85 -10.62 2.01
N LEU A 33 -0.81 -9.82 1.75
CA LEU A 33 0.57 -10.22 2.04
C LEU A 33 0.87 -10.29 3.53
N VAL A 34 0.33 -9.37 4.34
CA VAL A 34 0.48 -9.39 5.81
C VAL A 34 -0.19 -10.63 6.38
N GLU A 35 -1.44 -10.91 6.00
CA GLU A 35 -2.20 -12.08 6.44
C GLU A 35 -1.45 -13.37 6.11
N GLN A 36 -0.98 -13.53 4.86
CA GLN A 36 -0.19 -14.68 4.42
C GLN A 36 1.10 -14.88 5.26
N VAL A 37 1.79 -13.79 5.58
CA VAL A 37 3.01 -13.87 6.38
C VAL A 37 2.68 -14.23 7.83
N MET A 38 1.67 -13.61 8.43
CA MET A 38 1.26 -13.89 9.81
C MET A 38 0.75 -15.33 9.98
N HIS A 39 -0.04 -15.81 9.03
CA HIS A 39 -0.50 -17.20 9.05
C HIS A 39 0.67 -18.19 9.05
N ARG A 40 1.67 -17.98 8.16
CA ARG A 40 2.89 -18.81 8.13
C ARG A 40 3.76 -18.70 9.39
N ARG A 41 3.66 -17.59 10.13
CA ARG A 41 4.35 -17.39 11.41
C ARG A 41 3.63 -18.03 12.60
N GLY A 42 2.46 -18.63 12.36
CA GLY A 42 1.71 -19.40 13.36
C GLY A 42 0.61 -18.61 14.07
N TYR A 43 0.25 -17.41 13.57
CA TYR A 43 -0.97 -16.73 13.98
C TYR A 43 -2.19 -17.43 13.37
N ARG A 44 -3.31 -17.42 14.06
CA ARG A 44 -4.59 -17.81 13.50
C ARG A 44 -5.24 -16.59 12.89
N THR A 45 -5.31 -16.55 11.58
CA THR A 45 -5.80 -15.39 10.84
C THR A 45 -7.24 -15.61 10.38
N THR A 46 -8.05 -14.57 10.50
CA THR A 46 -9.41 -14.49 9.97
C THR A 46 -9.53 -13.18 9.20
N VAL A 47 -10.14 -13.19 8.03
CA VAL A 47 -10.36 -11.98 7.22
C VAL A 47 -11.86 -11.80 7.01
N ALA A 48 -12.41 -10.64 7.38
CA ALA A 48 -13.80 -10.28 7.09
C ALA A 48 -13.87 -9.51 5.77
N ALA A 49 -14.05 -10.22 4.66
CA ALA A 49 -13.93 -9.67 3.32
C ALA A 49 -15.04 -10.11 2.37
N CYS A 50 -15.14 -9.45 1.22
CA CYS A 50 -16.11 -9.73 0.18
C CYS A 50 -16.05 -11.19 -0.30
N SER A 51 -17.22 -11.69 -0.73
CA SER A 51 -17.36 -13.01 -1.39
C SER A 51 -16.34 -13.17 -2.52
N GLY A 52 -15.72 -14.34 -2.60
CA GLY A 52 -14.67 -14.64 -3.59
C GLY A 52 -13.25 -14.25 -3.16
N SER A 53 -13.07 -13.65 -1.98
CA SER A 53 -11.73 -13.47 -1.38
C SER A 53 -11.06 -14.82 -1.09
N ARG A 54 -9.72 -14.86 -1.22
CA ARG A 54 -8.91 -16.06 -0.98
C ARG A 54 -7.79 -15.70 -0.01
N VAL A 55 -7.87 -16.26 1.19
CA VAL A 55 -6.96 -15.95 2.29
C VAL A 55 -6.30 -17.23 2.81
N ALA A 56 -5.23 -17.13 3.59
CA ALA A 56 -4.56 -18.30 4.13
C ALA A 56 -5.31 -18.92 5.32
N GLY A 57 -5.92 -18.07 6.13
CA GLY A 57 -6.72 -18.47 7.29
C GLY A 57 -8.20 -18.60 6.97
N GLU A 58 -9.02 -18.17 7.91
CA GLU A 58 -10.48 -18.23 7.79
C GLU A 58 -11.04 -17.00 7.08
N LEU A 59 -12.06 -17.16 6.25
CA LEU A 59 -12.83 -16.09 5.63
C LEU A 59 -14.19 -15.94 6.32
N ILE A 60 -14.48 -14.74 6.82
CA ILE A 60 -15.84 -14.30 7.12
C ILE A 60 -16.35 -13.59 5.87
N ASP A 61 -17.24 -14.25 5.14
CA ASP A 61 -17.86 -13.69 3.94
C ASP A 61 -18.79 -12.53 4.31
N THR A 62 -18.47 -11.34 3.84
CA THR A 62 -19.24 -10.11 4.11
C THR A 62 -20.19 -9.72 2.98
N GLY A 63 -20.31 -10.54 1.95
CA GLY A 63 -21.20 -10.33 0.80
C GLY A 63 -20.47 -9.84 -0.45
N ALA A 64 -21.24 -9.45 -1.46
CA ALA A 64 -20.68 -9.02 -2.75
C ALA A 64 -19.83 -7.75 -2.64
N VAL A 65 -18.89 -7.57 -3.57
CA VAL A 65 -18.12 -6.33 -3.72
C VAL A 65 -19.02 -5.15 -4.08
N ALA A 66 -18.62 -3.93 -3.75
CA ALA A 66 -19.25 -2.72 -4.27
C ALA A 66 -18.80 -2.50 -5.72
N LEU A 67 -19.77 -2.45 -6.64
CA LEU A 67 -19.49 -2.20 -8.06
C LEU A 67 -19.58 -0.72 -8.42
N THR A 68 -20.22 0.08 -7.57
CA THR A 68 -20.37 1.52 -7.73
C THR A 68 -20.14 2.23 -6.41
N PHE A 69 -19.88 3.53 -6.48
CA PHE A 69 -19.69 4.35 -5.27
C PHE A 69 -20.96 4.37 -4.39
N ASP A 70 -22.14 4.37 -4.99
CA ASP A 70 -23.41 4.39 -4.25
C ASP A 70 -23.63 3.11 -3.43
N GLN A 71 -23.16 1.96 -3.94
CA GLN A 71 -23.20 0.69 -3.21
C GLN A 71 -22.21 0.61 -2.06
N LEU A 72 -21.19 1.45 -2.06
CA LEU A 72 -20.11 1.38 -1.07
C LEU A 72 -20.61 1.56 0.36
N ALA A 73 -21.49 2.53 0.60
CA ALA A 73 -22.02 2.79 1.93
C ALA A 73 -22.85 1.60 2.46
N GLU A 74 -23.67 0.99 1.59
CA GLU A 74 -24.45 -0.20 1.95
C GLU A 74 -23.54 -1.40 2.26
N ARG A 75 -22.50 -1.61 1.46
CA ARG A 75 -21.54 -2.70 1.65
C ARG A 75 -20.69 -2.51 2.90
N ASP A 76 -20.30 -1.29 3.20
CA ASP A 76 -19.58 -0.95 4.44
C ASP A 76 -20.45 -1.27 5.68
N VAL A 77 -21.71 -0.90 5.66
CA VAL A 77 -22.66 -1.23 6.73
C VAL A 77 -22.80 -2.75 6.91
N GLU A 78 -22.97 -3.51 5.83
CA GLU A 78 -23.13 -4.97 5.89
C GLU A 78 -21.83 -5.67 6.34
N GLN A 79 -20.68 -5.23 5.85
CA GLN A 79 -19.39 -5.74 6.31
C GLN A 79 -19.20 -5.50 7.81
N ASN A 80 -19.49 -4.26 8.28
CA ASN A 80 -19.40 -3.90 9.68
C ASN A 80 -20.34 -4.76 10.53
N ARG A 81 -21.59 -4.97 10.09
CA ARG A 81 -22.57 -5.81 10.78
C ARG A 81 -22.07 -7.24 10.94
N ARG A 82 -21.64 -7.89 9.86
CA ARG A 82 -21.14 -9.29 9.90
C ARG A 82 -19.88 -9.44 10.72
N THR A 83 -18.98 -8.46 10.61
CA THR A 83 -17.73 -8.44 11.40
C THR A 83 -18.02 -8.32 12.89
N LEU A 84 -18.90 -7.41 13.30
CA LEU A 84 -19.30 -7.24 14.69
C LEU A 84 -20.03 -8.47 15.23
N GLU A 85 -20.86 -9.12 14.41
CA GLU A 85 -21.52 -10.38 14.79
C GLU A 85 -20.50 -11.50 15.05
N ALA A 86 -19.48 -11.63 14.21
CA ALA A 86 -18.42 -12.60 14.41
C ALA A 86 -17.60 -12.31 15.68
N ILE A 87 -17.30 -11.05 15.98
CA ILE A 87 -16.62 -10.66 17.23
C ILE A 87 -17.47 -11.04 18.44
N ARG A 88 -18.76 -10.74 18.43
CA ARG A 88 -19.68 -11.10 19.55
C ARG A 88 -19.79 -12.61 19.75
N ARG A 89 -19.96 -13.39 18.67
CA ARG A 89 -20.07 -14.87 18.75
C ARG A 89 -18.83 -15.52 19.35
N ARG A 90 -17.65 -14.90 19.20
CA ARG A 90 -16.39 -15.46 19.68
C ARG A 90 -15.93 -14.89 21.02
N LYS A 91 -16.59 -13.86 21.56
CA LYS A 91 -16.15 -13.11 22.74
C LYS A 91 -15.79 -14.01 23.93
N ASP A 92 -16.60 -15.03 24.19
CA ASP A 92 -16.46 -15.92 25.36
C ASP A 92 -15.97 -17.33 24.98
N THR A 93 -15.31 -17.46 23.82
CA THR A 93 -14.79 -18.72 23.30
C THR A 93 -13.27 -18.74 23.25
N HIS A 94 -12.70 -19.95 23.07
CA HIS A 94 -11.27 -20.11 22.78
C HIS A 94 -10.83 -19.53 21.42
N HIS A 95 -11.79 -19.04 20.62
CA HIS A 95 -11.59 -18.41 19.34
C HIS A 95 -11.80 -16.89 19.39
N LYS A 96 -11.79 -16.29 20.58
CA LYS A 96 -11.81 -14.83 20.75
C LYS A 96 -10.65 -14.21 20.00
N PHE A 97 -10.92 -13.12 19.29
CA PHE A 97 -9.85 -12.34 18.64
C PHE A 97 -8.99 -11.62 19.68
N ASP A 98 -7.68 -11.79 19.58
CA ASP A 98 -6.70 -11.09 20.41
C ASP A 98 -6.45 -9.68 19.89
N LEU A 99 -6.49 -9.49 18.56
CA LEU A 99 -6.28 -8.21 17.89
C LEU A 99 -7.16 -8.11 16.64
N ILE A 100 -7.65 -6.92 16.37
CA ILE A 100 -8.30 -6.57 15.10
C ILE A 100 -7.35 -5.66 14.34
N HIS A 101 -7.10 -5.94 13.05
CA HIS A 101 -6.28 -5.11 12.18
C HIS A 101 -7.14 -4.55 11.04
N ASP A 102 -7.48 -3.26 11.15
CA ASP A 102 -8.27 -2.54 10.16
C ASP A 102 -7.35 -1.97 9.06
N HIS A 103 -7.55 -2.42 7.84
CA HIS A 103 -6.94 -1.87 6.62
C HIS A 103 -7.95 -1.08 5.79
N GLY A 104 -9.23 -1.16 6.15
CA GLY A 104 -10.32 -0.47 5.45
C GLY A 104 -10.44 1.00 5.81
N GLY A 105 -9.88 1.40 6.95
CA GLY A 105 -9.85 2.79 7.39
C GLY A 105 -11.13 3.29 8.06
N ARG A 106 -12.18 2.47 8.19
CA ARG A 106 -13.47 2.87 8.76
C ARG A 106 -13.98 1.98 9.88
N PHE A 107 -13.58 0.71 9.93
CA PHE A 107 -14.09 -0.24 10.92
C PHE A 107 -13.79 0.19 12.35
N TRP A 108 -12.67 0.89 12.59
CA TRP A 108 -12.26 1.40 13.90
C TRP A 108 -13.31 2.29 14.60
N THR A 109 -14.22 2.96 13.86
CA THR A 109 -15.31 3.75 14.42
C THR A 109 -16.30 2.91 15.24
N ASN A 110 -16.26 1.59 15.08
CA ASN A 110 -17.04 0.63 15.86
C ASN A 110 -16.33 0.15 17.13
N ALA A 111 -15.12 0.63 17.44
CA ALA A 111 -14.27 0.09 18.50
C ALA A 111 -14.87 0.20 19.91
N THR A 112 -15.82 1.12 20.14
CA THR A 112 -16.59 1.21 21.41
C THR A 112 -17.54 0.02 21.65
N LYS A 113 -17.78 -0.82 20.63
CA LYS A 113 -18.70 -1.97 20.71
C LYS A 113 -18.01 -3.26 21.17
N PHE A 114 -16.69 -3.23 21.40
CA PHE A 114 -15.88 -4.38 21.82
C PHE A 114 -14.61 -3.94 22.58
N ASP A 115 -14.05 -4.85 23.40
CA ASP A 115 -12.86 -4.58 24.20
C ASP A 115 -11.54 -5.00 23.52
N THR A 116 -11.62 -5.74 22.41
CA THR A 116 -10.44 -6.21 21.66
C THR A 116 -9.64 -5.01 21.14
N PRO A 117 -8.32 -4.95 21.34
CA PRO A 117 -7.50 -3.90 20.76
C PRO A 117 -7.60 -3.92 19.22
N LEU A 118 -7.60 -2.72 18.63
CA LEU A 118 -7.67 -2.54 17.19
C LEU A 118 -6.49 -1.70 16.72
N LEU A 119 -5.77 -2.21 15.73
CA LEU A 119 -4.75 -1.48 14.98
C LEU A 119 -5.36 -1.01 13.65
N LEU A 120 -5.33 0.29 13.39
CA LEU A 120 -5.66 0.85 12.09
C LEU A 120 -4.37 1.18 11.33
N THR A 121 -4.16 0.54 10.17
CA THR A 121 -3.14 0.98 9.22
C THR A 121 -3.71 2.06 8.31
N LEU A 122 -3.10 3.25 8.38
CA LEU A 122 -3.46 4.39 7.54
C LEU A 122 -2.87 4.18 6.13
N HIS A 123 -3.73 4.04 5.13
CA HIS A 123 -3.30 3.83 3.74
C HIS A 123 -3.44 5.06 2.86
N LEU A 124 -4.15 6.09 3.33
CA LEU A 124 -4.44 7.31 2.57
C LEU A 124 -3.64 8.50 3.11
N PRO A 125 -3.38 9.53 2.29
CA PRO A 125 -2.88 10.82 2.75
C PRO A 125 -3.83 11.46 3.77
N ARG A 126 -3.32 12.37 4.63
CA ARG A 126 -4.11 13.03 5.67
C ARG A 126 -5.36 13.72 5.11
N ASP A 127 -5.21 14.41 4.00
CA ASP A 127 -6.25 15.22 3.37
C ASP A 127 -7.40 14.39 2.75
N PHE A 128 -7.25 13.07 2.70
CA PHE A 128 -8.30 12.14 2.23
C PHE A 128 -9.24 11.69 3.36
N TYR A 129 -8.93 12.05 4.61
CA TYR A 129 -9.81 11.80 5.74
C TYR A 129 -10.63 13.07 6.02
N PRO A 130 -11.96 12.95 6.26
CA PRO A 130 -12.80 14.09 6.58
C PRO A 130 -12.33 14.84 7.83
N ASP A 131 -12.63 16.14 7.90
CA ASP A 131 -12.40 16.94 9.10
C ASP A 131 -13.09 16.29 10.30
N GLY A 132 -12.43 16.27 11.45
CA GLY A 132 -12.95 15.68 12.68
C GLY A 132 -12.98 14.14 12.68
N PHE A 133 -12.53 13.47 11.64
CA PHE A 133 -12.60 11.99 11.56
C PHE A 133 -11.89 11.28 12.72
N PHE A 134 -10.88 11.91 13.30
CA PHE A 134 -10.08 11.36 14.40
C PHE A 134 -10.31 12.07 15.76
N ASP A 135 -11.35 12.92 15.91
CA ASP A 135 -11.56 13.71 17.13
C ASP A 135 -11.87 12.85 18.36
N HIS A 136 -12.51 11.71 18.16
CA HIS A 136 -12.95 10.82 19.25
C HIS A 136 -12.42 9.39 19.07
N VAL A 137 -11.15 9.20 19.42
CA VAL A 137 -10.50 7.89 19.30
C VAL A 137 -10.68 7.05 20.56
N PRO A 138 -11.36 5.88 20.49
CA PRO A 138 -11.50 4.95 21.61
C PRO A 138 -10.16 4.49 22.18
N ALA A 139 -10.11 4.15 23.47
CA ALA A 139 -8.87 3.79 24.17
C ALA A 139 -8.22 2.50 23.67
N ASN A 140 -8.98 1.61 23.04
CA ASN A 140 -8.49 0.35 22.45
C ASN A 140 -8.05 0.49 20.99
N VAL A 141 -7.98 1.70 20.41
CA VAL A 141 -7.55 1.95 19.03
C VAL A 141 -6.11 2.45 18.99
N TYR A 142 -5.31 1.81 18.15
CA TYR A 142 -3.92 2.12 17.83
C TYR A 142 -3.79 2.43 16.35
N PHE A 143 -2.81 3.21 15.96
CA PHE A 143 -2.57 3.61 14.57
C PHE A 143 -1.16 3.25 14.12
N ASN A 144 -1.00 2.95 12.85
CA ASN A 144 0.31 2.99 12.20
C ASN A 144 0.22 3.55 10.79
N CYS A 145 1.30 4.17 10.34
CA CYS A 145 1.49 4.66 8.99
C CYS A 145 2.26 3.65 8.13
N VAL A 146 2.39 3.93 6.83
CA VAL A 146 3.15 3.08 5.90
C VAL A 146 4.45 3.72 5.40
N SER A 147 4.76 4.95 5.82
CA SER A 147 6.01 5.67 5.54
C SER A 147 6.31 6.71 6.62
N GLN A 148 7.55 7.20 6.65
CA GLN A 148 7.94 8.30 7.53
C GLN A 148 7.26 9.61 7.13
N SER A 149 7.18 9.88 5.82
CA SER A 149 6.49 11.07 5.30
C SER A 149 5.04 11.11 5.77
N GLN A 150 4.32 10.00 5.65
CA GLN A 150 2.95 9.91 6.14
C GLN A 150 2.88 10.05 7.67
N LEU A 151 3.78 9.41 8.43
CA LEU A 151 3.82 9.51 9.89
C LEU A 151 3.90 10.97 10.35
N ASN A 152 4.71 11.79 9.66
CA ASN A 152 4.88 13.20 10.01
C ASN A 152 3.57 14.02 9.94
N SER A 153 2.61 13.58 9.11
CA SER A 153 1.28 14.22 9.01
C SER A 153 0.25 13.70 10.00
N PHE A 154 0.60 12.69 10.83
CA PHE A 154 -0.31 12.04 11.78
C PHE A 154 0.24 11.99 13.21
N LEU A 155 1.27 12.77 13.55
CA LEU A 155 1.89 12.79 14.90
C LEU A 155 0.95 13.26 16.01
N ASP A 156 -0.16 13.90 15.66
CA ASP A 156 -1.22 14.33 16.56
C ASP A 156 -2.14 13.19 17.04
N LEU A 157 -2.11 12.05 16.36
CA LEU A 157 -2.96 10.92 16.74
C LEU A 157 -2.46 10.23 18.01
N PRO A 158 -3.39 9.88 18.92
CA PRO A 158 -3.04 9.12 20.11
C PRO A 158 -2.61 7.69 19.73
N ARG A 159 -1.69 7.09 20.51
CA ARG A 159 -1.26 5.69 20.35
C ARG A 159 -0.80 5.33 18.94
N ILE A 160 -0.07 6.27 18.29
CA ILE A 160 0.54 5.98 17.01
C ILE A 160 1.79 5.12 17.21
N MET A 161 1.83 3.96 16.56
CA MET A 161 2.85 2.92 16.70
C MET A 161 4.03 3.11 15.73
N GLY A 162 4.12 4.30 15.09
CA GLY A 162 5.10 4.58 14.06
C GLY A 162 4.65 4.15 12.67
N TYR A 163 5.57 3.60 11.87
CA TYR A 163 5.23 3.16 10.52
C TYR A 163 5.83 1.80 10.17
N VAL A 164 5.13 1.09 9.28
CA VAL A 164 5.61 -0.13 8.64
C VAL A 164 5.64 0.09 7.14
N ARG A 165 6.84 0.16 6.55
CA ARG A 165 6.94 0.27 5.09
C ARG A 165 6.27 -0.92 4.42
N ASN A 166 5.49 -0.66 3.38
CA ASN A 166 4.89 -1.71 2.58
C ASN A 166 5.95 -2.61 1.95
N GLY A 167 5.54 -3.81 1.61
CA GLY A 167 6.37 -4.81 0.96
C GLY A 167 5.59 -5.54 -0.12
N ILE A 168 6.32 -6.19 -1.02
CA ILE A 168 5.77 -7.01 -2.10
C ILE A 168 6.32 -8.44 -2.03
N ASP A 169 5.67 -9.35 -2.73
CA ASP A 169 6.22 -10.68 -3.00
C ASP A 169 7.16 -10.61 -4.20
N ILE A 170 8.45 -10.42 -3.93
CA ILE A 170 9.47 -10.22 -4.97
C ILE A 170 9.60 -11.42 -5.93
N ASP A 171 9.21 -12.61 -5.50
CA ASP A 171 9.32 -13.85 -6.29
C ASP A 171 8.32 -13.86 -7.46
N ARG A 172 7.27 -13.03 -7.40
CA ARG A 172 6.31 -12.83 -8.49
C ARG A 172 6.82 -11.91 -9.61
N PHE A 173 7.94 -11.23 -9.40
CA PHE A 173 8.48 -10.22 -10.32
C PHE A 173 9.82 -10.70 -10.90
N PRO A 174 9.85 -11.18 -12.16
CA PRO A 174 11.06 -11.69 -12.79
C PRO A 174 12.07 -10.56 -13.01
N PHE A 175 13.31 -10.81 -12.65
CA PHE A 175 14.40 -9.88 -12.92
C PHE A 175 14.84 -9.92 -14.39
N CYS A 176 15.02 -8.75 -15.00
CA CYS A 176 15.61 -8.62 -16.32
C CYS A 176 16.59 -7.44 -16.34
N ALA A 177 17.84 -7.69 -16.71
CA ALA A 177 18.84 -6.63 -16.85
C ALA A 177 18.75 -5.92 -18.21
N ALA A 178 18.32 -6.65 -19.26
CA ALA A 178 18.18 -6.08 -20.59
C ALA A 178 16.87 -5.31 -20.74
N LYS A 179 16.94 -4.00 -20.94
CA LYS A 179 15.79 -3.13 -21.11
C LYS A 179 15.52 -2.85 -22.58
N GLN A 180 14.25 -2.62 -22.91
CA GLN A 180 13.76 -2.20 -24.21
C GLN A 180 13.40 -0.73 -24.17
N ASP A 181 13.33 -0.08 -25.32
CA ASP A 181 13.05 1.34 -25.43
C ASP A 181 11.55 1.66 -25.41
N TYR A 182 10.91 1.38 -24.28
CA TYR A 182 9.56 1.84 -23.98
C TYR A 182 9.42 2.23 -22.49
N LEU A 183 8.49 3.11 -22.24
CA LEU A 183 8.12 3.57 -20.90
C LEU A 183 6.86 2.86 -20.44
N VAL A 184 6.69 2.78 -19.12
CA VAL A 184 5.48 2.23 -18.50
C VAL A 184 4.89 3.25 -17.55
N TRP A 185 3.57 3.36 -17.55
CA TRP A 185 2.80 3.91 -16.45
C TRP A 185 1.89 2.81 -15.89
N LEU A 186 1.78 2.72 -14.56
CA LEU A 186 0.99 1.71 -13.86
C LEU A 186 0.26 2.35 -12.67
N GLY A 187 -1.08 2.23 -12.66
CA GLY A 187 -1.89 2.78 -11.58
C GLY A 187 -3.38 2.78 -11.86
N ARG A 188 -4.18 3.30 -10.92
CA ARG A 188 -5.58 3.62 -11.19
C ARG A 188 -5.65 4.78 -12.18
N VAL A 189 -6.55 4.69 -13.14
CA VAL A 189 -6.78 5.76 -14.11
C VAL A 189 -7.57 6.87 -13.43
N CYS A 190 -6.87 7.83 -12.86
CA CYS A 190 -7.43 9.01 -12.20
C CYS A 190 -6.42 10.16 -12.28
N GLU A 191 -6.91 11.38 -12.18
CA GLU A 191 -6.11 12.59 -12.36
C GLU A 191 -4.93 12.65 -11.37
N GLU A 192 -5.16 12.32 -10.10
CA GLU A 192 -4.16 12.36 -9.05
C GLU A 192 -2.94 11.46 -9.30
N LYS A 193 -3.05 10.44 -10.17
CA LYS A 193 -1.93 9.57 -10.56
C LYS A 193 -1.15 10.08 -11.80
N GLY A 194 -1.60 11.18 -12.40
CA GLY A 194 -0.85 11.91 -13.42
C GLY A 194 -0.62 11.15 -14.73
N LEU A 195 -1.56 10.28 -15.16
CA LEU A 195 -1.39 9.53 -16.41
C LEU A 195 -1.23 10.44 -17.63
N HIS A 196 -1.96 11.57 -17.70
CA HIS A 196 -1.82 12.58 -18.75
C HIS A 196 -0.39 13.14 -18.80
N ILE A 197 0.27 13.34 -17.66
CA ILE A 197 1.66 13.78 -17.57
C ILE A 197 2.60 12.69 -18.11
N ALA A 198 2.39 11.43 -17.74
CA ALA A 198 3.20 10.32 -18.27
C ALA A 198 3.07 10.22 -19.79
N ALA A 199 1.87 10.43 -20.35
CA ALA A 199 1.63 10.46 -21.80
C ALA A 199 2.34 11.64 -22.47
N GLU A 200 2.27 12.83 -21.89
CA GLU A 200 3.01 14.01 -22.37
C GLU A 200 4.53 13.78 -22.37
N VAL A 201 5.08 13.25 -21.27
CA VAL A 201 6.51 12.95 -21.13
C VAL A 201 6.96 11.93 -22.20
N ALA A 202 6.19 10.85 -22.40
CA ALA A 202 6.50 9.83 -23.39
C ALA A 202 6.44 10.40 -24.82
N GLN A 203 5.46 11.26 -25.12
CA GLN A 203 5.34 11.95 -26.42
C GLN A 203 6.54 12.88 -26.66
N ARG A 204 6.94 13.69 -25.68
CA ARG A 204 8.11 14.58 -25.78
C ARG A 204 9.41 13.78 -25.97
N ALA A 205 9.54 12.65 -25.30
CA ALA A 205 10.69 11.74 -25.44
C ALA A 205 10.65 10.91 -26.72
N ARG A 206 9.55 10.91 -27.48
CA ARG A 206 9.31 10.09 -28.68
C ARG A 206 9.50 8.59 -28.43
N LEU A 207 9.09 8.13 -27.25
CA LEU A 207 9.17 6.71 -26.86
C LEU A 207 7.76 6.09 -26.76
N PRO A 208 7.63 4.78 -27.04
CA PRO A 208 6.42 4.06 -26.77
C PRO A 208 6.03 4.13 -25.28
N LEU A 209 4.73 4.18 -24.99
CA LEU A 209 4.19 4.13 -23.63
C LEU A 209 3.22 2.94 -23.50
N VAL A 210 3.47 2.09 -22.52
CA VAL A 210 2.53 1.04 -22.10
C VAL A 210 1.84 1.50 -20.83
N ILE A 211 0.55 1.79 -20.94
CA ILE A 211 -0.32 2.19 -19.84
C ILE A 211 -0.99 0.93 -19.29
N MET A 212 -0.90 0.71 -17.99
CA MET A 212 -1.51 -0.43 -17.31
C MET A 212 -2.29 0.00 -16.09
N GLY A 213 -3.48 -0.52 -15.91
CA GLY A 213 -4.28 -0.27 -14.72
C GLY A 213 -5.76 -0.56 -14.92
N PRO A 214 -6.51 -0.69 -13.81
CA PRO A 214 -7.95 -0.83 -13.91
C PRO A 214 -8.54 0.42 -14.53
N GLY A 215 -9.46 0.19 -15.47
CA GLY A 215 -10.27 1.23 -16.05
C GLY A 215 -11.20 1.86 -15.01
N TYR A 216 -12.24 2.42 -15.45
CA TYR A 216 -13.09 3.37 -14.78
C TYR A 216 -13.93 2.80 -13.63
N LEU A 217 -13.43 2.90 -12.39
CA LEU A 217 -14.23 2.59 -11.20
C LEU A 217 -15.33 3.64 -10.95
N PHE A 218 -15.12 4.88 -11.43
CA PHE A 218 -16.04 6.00 -11.22
C PHE A 218 -16.26 6.75 -12.54
N PRO A 219 -17.45 7.36 -12.76
CA PRO A 219 -17.74 8.16 -13.96
C PRO A 219 -16.71 9.27 -14.21
N SER A 220 -16.27 9.97 -13.17
CA SER A 220 -15.24 11.02 -13.27
C SER A 220 -13.87 10.51 -13.75
N TYR A 221 -13.55 9.25 -13.51
CA TYR A 221 -12.30 8.66 -14.03
C TYR A 221 -12.40 8.42 -15.55
N ARG A 222 -13.62 8.09 -16.03
CA ARG A 222 -13.87 7.96 -17.46
C ARG A 222 -13.76 9.31 -18.16
N GLU A 223 -14.40 10.33 -17.62
CA GLU A 223 -14.32 11.69 -18.15
C GLU A 223 -12.87 12.18 -18.25
N TYR A 224 -12.11 12.01 -17.15
CA TYR A 224 -10.69 12.30 -17.16
C TYR A 224 -9.91 11.55 -18.25
N PHE A 225 -10.17 10.24 -18.41
CA PHE A 225 -9.49 9.46 -19.43
C PHE A 225 -9.85 9.92 -20.86
N ASP A 226 -11.13 10.11 -21.14
CA ASP A 226 -11.62 10.50 -22.44
C ASP A 226 -11.09 11.89 -22.84
N GLU A 227 -11.01 12.82 -21.89
CA GLU A 227 -10.55 14.19 -22.14
C GLU A 227 -9.03 14.37 -22.14
N GLN A 228 -8.35 13.74 -21.18
CA GLN A 228 -6.94 14.03 -20.90
C GLN A 228 -5.96 12.94 -21.40
N VAL A 229 -6.43 11.70 -21.65
CA VAL A 229 -5.56 10.59 -22.01
C VAL A 229 -5.84 10.07 -23.42
N GLN A 230 -7.10 9.89 -23.77
CA GLN A 230 -7.51 9.36 -25.08
C GLN A 230 -6.90 10.13 -26.27
N PRO A 231 -6.80 11.47 -26.26
CA PRO A 231 -6.14 12.21 -27.33
C PRO A 231 -4.66 11.85 -27.55
N TYR A 232 -3.95 11.43 -26.50
CA TYR A 232 -2.57 10.96 -26.64
C TYR A 232 -2.51 9.59 -27.32
N LEU A 233 -3.43 8.67 -26.97
CA LEU A 233 -3.50 7.34 -27.59
C LEU A 233 -3.82 7.45 -29.10
N GLU A 234 -4.72 8.35 -29.47
CA GLU A 234 -5.10 8.57 -30.87
C GLU A 234 -3.97 9.18 -31.72
N ARG A 235 -3.19 10.07 -31.15
CA ARG A 235 -2.09 10.76 -31.85
C ARG A 235 -0.79 9.95 -31.89
N ASN A 236 -0.61 8.96 -30.99
CA ASN A 236 0.61 8.20 -30.86
C ASN A 236 0.35 6.69 -31.02
N PRO A 237 0.48 6.14 -32.24
CA PRO A 237 0.17 4.73 -32.52
C PRO A 237 1.07 3.73 -31.77
N ASN A 238 2.16 4.18 -31.17
CA ASN A 238 3.06 3.41 -30.32
C ASN A 238 2.71 3.47 -28.81
N PHE A 239 1.60 4.13 -28.46
CA PHE A 239 1.04 4.07 -27.11
C PHE A 239 0.01 2.95 -27.03
N SER A 240 -0.07 2.26 -25.90
CA SER A 240 -1.03 1.17 -25.69
C SER A 240 -1.60 1.21 -24.28
N TYR A 241 -2.88 0.86 -24.15
CA TYR A 241 -3.56 0.71 -22.88
C TYR A 241 -3.96 -0.75 -22.65
N ILE A 242 -3.67 -1.24 -21.47
CA ILE A 242 -3.98 -2.60 -21.01
C ILE A 242 -4.78 -2.49 -19.71
N ASP A 243 -6.09 -2.75 -19.82
CA ASP A 243 -6.96 -2.77 -18.67
C ASP A 243 -6.68 -3.99 -17.81
N SER A 244 -6.52 -3.75 -16.50
CA SER A 244 -6.45 -4.77 -15.45
C SER A 244 -5.59 -5.99 -15.79
N PRO A 245 -4.31 -5.83 -16.18
CA PRO A 245 -3.47 -6.97 -16.52
C PRO A 245 -3.28 -7.88 -15.30
N SER A 246 -3.21 -9.19 -15.52
CA SER A 246 -2.78 -10.13 -14.48
C SER A 246 -1.39 -9.77 -13.96
N VAL A 247 -1.08 -10.14 -12.71
CA VAL A 247 0.24 -9.86 -12.12
C VAL A 247 1.37 -10.41 -12.99
N ALA A 248 1.21 -11.58 -13.57
CA ALA A 248 2.22 -12.17 -14.49
C ALA A 248 2.46 -11.31 -15.74
N LYS A 249 1.37 -10.83 -16.40
CA LYS A 249 1.45 -9.94 -17.56
C LYS A 249 2.09 -8.60 -17.20
N LYS A 250 1.63 -7.99 -16.10
CA LYS A 250 2.20 -6.75 -15.54
C LYS A 250 3.71 -6.90 -15.30
N ALA A 251 4.12 -7.95 -14.61
CA ALA A 251 5.51 -8.21 -14.27
C ALA A 251 6.39 -8.44 -15.51
N ALA A 252 5.90 -9.16 -16.54
CA ALA A 252 6.62 -9.37 -17.79
C ALA A 252 6.88 -8.05 -18.55
N ILE A 253 5.90 -7.14 -18.55
CA ILE A 253 6.03 -5.80 -19.16
C ILE A 253 6.99 -4.94 -18.34
N LEU A 254 6.82 -4.87 -17.02
CA LEU A 254 7.72 -4.11 -16.14
C LEU A 254 9.16 -4.58 -16.30
N ALA A 255 9.40 -5.88 -16.41
CA ALA A 255 10.75 -6.45 -16.46
C ALA A 255 11.60 -5.94 -17.64
N ARG A 256 10.99 -5.56 -18.74
CA ARG A 256 11.68 -5.12 -19.96
C ARG A 256 11.62 -3.63 -20.21
N ALA A 257 10.81 -2.89 -19.45
CA ALA A 257 10.66 -1.45 -19.62
C ALA A 257 11.96 -0.69 -19.37
N ARG A 258 12.17 0.39 -20.12
CA ARG A 258 13.26 1.36 -19.89
C ARG A 258 13.14 2.02 -18.54
N ALA A 259 11.94 2.48 -18.20
CA ALA A 259 11.59 3.08 -16.90
C ALA A 259 10.10 2.98 -16.62
N LEU A 260 9.73 3.02 -15.32
CA LEU A 260 8.38 3.33 -14.86
C LEU A 260 8.27 4.84 -14.59
N LEU A 261 7.22 5.48 -15.08
CA LEU A 261 6.89 6.87 -14.77
C LEU A 261 5.85 6.92 -13.65
N VAL A 262 6.12 7.73 -12.61
CA VAL A 262 5.22 7.93 -11.46
C VAL A 262 5.04 9.43 -11.21
N PRO A 263 4.31 10.14 -12.09
CA PRO A 263 4.07 11.59 -11.98
C PRO A 263 2.87 11.88 -11.06
N SER A 264 2.82 11.29 -9.87
CA SER A 264 1.73 11.47 -8.92
C SER A 264 1.60 12.93 -8.48
N LEU A 265 0.37 13.45 -8.46
CA LEU A 265 0.04 14.81 -8.06
C LEU A 265 -0.32 14.91 -6.57
N VAL A 266 -0.54 13.77 -5.91
CA VAL A 266 -0.84 13.69 -4.48
C VAL A 266 0.35 13.21 -3.67
N GLU A 267 0.35 13.49 -2.38
CA GLU A 267 1.34 12.99 -1.43
C GLU A 267 1.17 11.45 -1.28
N GLU A 268 1.98 10.69 -2.02
CA GLU A 268 1.94 9.23 -1.95
C GLU A 268 2.30 8.74 -0.54
N THR A 269 1.47 7.90 0.02
CA THR A 269 1.76 7.26 1.32
C THR A 269 2.75 6.10 1.17
N SER A 270 2.78 5.50 -0.01
CA SER A 270 3.68 4.42 -0.43
C SER A 270 3.60 4.27 -1.95
N SER A 271 4.41 3.39 -2.55
CA SER A 271 4.32 3.13 -3.99
C SER A 271 4.64 1.67 -4.31
N LEU A 272 3.62 0.81 -4.28
CA LEU A 272 3.78 -0.61 -4.65
C LEU A 272 4.25 -0.76 -6.10
N VAL A 273 3.74 0.07 -7.01
CA VAL A 273 4.13 0.04 -8.43
C VAL A 273 5.61 0.34 -8.64
N SER A 274 6.19 1.25 -7.84
CA SER A 274 7.64 1.51 -7.84
C SER A 274 8.43 0.31 -7.32
N MET A 275 7.96 -0.33 -6.25
CA MET A 275 8.57 -1.54 -5.72
C MET A 275 8.53 -2.69 -6.74
N GLU A 276 7.39 -2.87 -7.43
CA GLU A 276 7.18 -3.89 -8.47
C GLU A 276 8.13 -3.69 -9.66
N ALA A 277 8.25 -2.45 -10.15
CA ALA A 277 9.17 -2.11 -11.23
C ALA A 277 10.63 -2.36 -10.83
N MET A 278 11.04 -1.85 -9.67
CA MET A 278 12.40 -2.05 -9.17
C MET A 278 12.69 -3.53 -8.87
N ALA A 279 11.70 -4.32 -8.43
CA ALA A 279 11.86 -5.78 -8.29
C ALA A 279 12.18 -6.45 -9.62
N CYS A 280 11.62 -5.97 -10.72
CA CYS A 280 11.96 -6.40 -12.08
C CYS A 280 13.31 -5.86 -12.58
N GLY A 281 13.98 -5.01 -11.81
CA GLY A 281 15.21 -4.32 -12.22
C GLY A 281 14.94 -3.08 -13.09
N THR A 282 13.72 -2.55 -13.09
CA THR A 282 13.33 -1.36 -13.87
C THR A 282 13.42 -0.13 -13.00
N PRO A 283 14.21 0.89 -13.39
CA PRO A 283 14.31 2.15 -12.66
C PRO A 283 13.00 2.94 -12.72
N VAL A 284 12.81 3.79 -11.74
CA VAL A 284 11.61 4.63 -11.59
C VAL A 284 11.97 6.09 -11.78
N ILE A 285 11.19 6.85 -12.56
CA ILE A 285 11.24 8.30 -12.58
C ILE A 285 9.97 8.79 -11.92
N ALA A 286 10.09 9.51 -10.81
CA ALA A 286 8.95 9.89 -9.99
C ALA A 286 9.00 11.36 -9.57
N PHE A 287 7.83 11.99 -9.43
CA PHE A 287 7.75 13.28 -8.77
C PHE A 287 8.10 13.18 -7.29
N ARG A 288 8.62 14.26 -6.73
CA ARG A 288 8.92 14.41 -5.30
C ARG A 288 7.62 14.62 -4.52
N ARG A 289 6.87 13.52 -4.28
CA ARG A 289 5.59 13.56 -3.58
C ARG A 289 5.54 12.49 -2.48
N GLY A 290 5.27 12.93 -1.25
CA GLY A 290 5.11 12.06 -0.09
C GLY A 290 6.25 11.06 0.10
N ALA A 291 5.93 9.78 0.13
CA ALA A 291 6.88 8.68 0.33
C ALA A 291 7.69 8.29 -0.93
N LEU A 292 7.47 8.89 -2.10
CA LEU A 292 8.22 8.51 -3.31
C LEU A 292 9.73 8.62 -3.11
N PRO A 293 10.30 9.67 -2.46
CA PRO A 293 11.73 9.75 -2.17
C PRO A 293 12.23 8.73 -1.12
N GLU A 294 11.33 8.11 -0.33
CA GLU A 294 11.67 7.04 0.60
C GLU A 294 11.74 5.66 -0.09
N VAL A 295 10.91 5.48 -1.12
CA VAL A 295 10.81 4.23 -1.89
C VAL A 295 11.85 4.19 -3.00
N VAL A 296 12.05 5.31 -3.70
CA VAL A 296 12.99 5.46 -4.82
C VAL A 296 14.22 6.23 -4.36
N ILE A 297 15.37 5.57 -4.34
CA ILE A 297 16.63 6.22 -3.97
C ILE A 297 17.21 6.94 -5.19
N ASN A 298 17.22 8.27 -5.12
CA ASN A 298 17.67 9.12 -6.22
C ASN A 298 19.06 8.71 -6.74
N SER A 299 19.20 8.64 -8.05
CA SER A 299 20.41 8.24 -8.78
C SER A 299 20.89 6.79 -8.54
N ARG A 300 20.19 6.00 -7.71
CA ARG A 300 20.53 4.59 -7.44
C ARG A 300 19.48 3.61 -7.92
N THR A 301 18.21 3.88 -7.67
CA THR A 301 17.10 3.00 -8.07
C THR A 301 16.08 3.70 -8.96
N GLY A 302 16.27 5.00 -9.14
CA GLY A 302 15.43 5.86 -9.98
C GLY A 302 15.92 7.30 -9.93
N ILE A 303 15.10 8.20 -10.45
CA ILE A 303 15.36 9.64 -10.47
C ILE A 303 14.12 10.34 -9.89
N ILE A 304 14.33 11.16 -8.86
CA ILE A 304 13.28 12.00 -8.26
C ILE A 304 13.39 13.38 -8.89
N VAL A 305 12.26 13.86 -9.41
CA VAL A 305 12.14 15.11 -10.14
C VAL A 305 10.97 15.95 -9.63
N ASP A 306 10.94 17.23 -9.99
CA ASP A 306 9.91 18.15 -9.50
C ASP A 306 9.01 18.68 -10.65
N THR A 307 9.46 18.56 -11.92
CA THR A 307 8.75 19.09 -13.10
C THR A 307 8.65 18.07 -14.23
N ILE A 308 7.74 18.34 -15.19
CA ILE A 308 7.58 17.57 -16.42
C ILE A 308 8.85 17.62 -17.28
N ASP A 309 9.50 18.78 -17.35
CA ASP A 309 10.72 18.95 -18.12
C ASP A 309 11.87 18.12 -17.55
N GLU A 310 12.03 18.13 -16.23
CA GLU A 310 12.99 17.27 -15.53
C GLU A 310 12.68 15.78 -15.72
N MET A 311 11.38 15.37 -15.67
CA MET A 311 10.98 13.99 -15.91
C MET A 311 11.32 13.55 -17.32
N THR A 312 11.11 14.42 -18.31
CA THR A 312 11.47 14.16 -19.70
C THR A 312 13.00 14.02 -19.87
N ALA A 313 13.77 14.92 -19.27
CA ALA A 313 15.23 14.88 -19.31
C ALA A 313 15.80 13.64 -18.60
N ALA A 314 15.19 13.21 -17.48
CA ALA A 314 15.60 12.06 -16.69
C ALA A 314 15.60 10.75 -17.51
N ILE A 315 14.75 10.62 -18.53
CA ILE A 315 14.69 9.43 -19.42
C ILE A 315 16.05 9.14 -20.07
N GLY A 316 16.83 10.19 -20.41
CA GLY A 316 18.16 10.05 -20.95
C GLY A 316 19.20 9.49 -19.97
N HIS A 317 18.93 9.59 -18.68
CA HIS A 317 19.86 9.25 -17.61
C HIS A 317 19.57 7.90 -16.92
N VAL A 318 18.38 7.31 -17.10
CA VAL A 318 18.01 6.06 -16.43
C VAL A 318 18.89 4.85 -16.83
N SER A 319 19.54 4.89 -17.99
CA SER A 319 20.46 3.83 -18.42
C SER A 319 21.72 3.71 -17.55
N ALA A 320 22.06 4.74 -16.80
CA ALA A 320 23.16 4.71 -15.81
C ALA A 320 22.76 3.99 -14.50
N ILE A 321 21.48 3.73 -14.28
CA ILE A 321 20.98 3.07 -13.06
C ILE A 321 21.09 1.56 -13.24
N SER A 322 21.74 0.91 -12.27
CA SER A 322 21.92 -0.54 -12.28
C SER A 322 20.59 -1.28 -12.00
N PRO A 323 20.11 -2.13 -12.94
CA PRO A 323 18.93 -2.97 -12.68
C PRO A 323 19.10 -3.88 -11.46
N ARG A 324 20.31 -4.34 -11.16
CA ARG A 324 20.60 -5.15 -9.97
C ARG A 324 20.41 -4.34 -8.68
N GLU A 325 20.84 -3.09 -8.64
CA GLU A 325 20.65 -2.24 -7.47
C GLU A 325 19.16 -1.98 -7.21
N CYS A 326 18.36 -1.77 -8.25
CA CYS A 326 16.90 -1.67 -8.11
C CYS A 326 16.33 -2.90 -7.39
N ARG A 327 16.65 -4.11 -7.88
CA ARG A 327 16.16 -5.36 -7.26
C ARG A 327 16.67 -5.57 -5.85
N GLU A 328 17.95 -5.38 -5.60
CA GLU A 328 18.54 -5.56 -4.28
C GLU A 328 17.98 -4.58 -3.24
N HIS A 329 17.66 -3.35 -3.66
CA HIS A 329 16.98 -2.39 -2.81
C HIS A 329 15.61 -2.91 -2.35
N VAL A 330 14.77 -3.38 -3.27
CA VAL A 330 13.45 -3.95 -2.93
C VAL A 330 13.61 -5.18 -2.04
N LYS A 331 14.54 -6.07 -2.35
CA LYS A 331 14.81 -7.28 -1.56
C LYS A 331 15.18 -6.97 -0.11
N ARG A 332 15.96 -5.92 0.12
CA ARG A 332 16.37 -5.50 1.48
C ARG A 332 15.27 -4.76 2.22
N HIS A 333 14.56 -3.86 1.54
CA HIS A 333 13.72 -2.86 2.20
C HIS A 333 12.21 -3.04 1.98
N HIS A 334 11.80 -3.80 0.97
CA HIS A 334 10.39 -3.93 0.57
C HIS A 334 9.93 -5.38 0.36
N GLN A 335 10.62 -6.35 0.98
CA GLN A 335 10.18 -7.76 0.95
C GLN A 335 9.04 -7.98 1.96
N ARG A 336 7.99 -8.74 1.55
CA ARG A 336 6.85 -9.08 2.41
C ARG A 336 7.25 -9.66 3.78
N SER A 337 8.33 -10.45 3.83
CA SER A 337 8.83 -11.04 5.07
C SER A 337 9.35 -10.01 6.07
N ARG A 338 9.98 -8.91 5.57
CA ARG A 338 10.38 -7.77 6.41
C ARG A 338 9.14 -7.04 6.93
N MET A 339 8.19 -6.70 6.03
CA MET A 339 6.93 -6.06 6.41
C MET A 339 6.19 -6.86 7.50
N GLY A 340 6.10 -8.19 7.32
CA GLY A 340 5.48 -9.05 8.33
C GLY A 340 6.18 -9.03 9.68
N ARG A 341 7.53 -9.04 9.73
CA ARG A 341 8.27 -8.90 11.01
C ARG A 341 8.01 -7.57 11.69
N ASP A 342 7.86 -6.50 10.93
CA ASP A 342 7.63 -5.18 11.49
C ASP A 342 6.19 -5.06 12.05
N TYR A 343 5.19 -5.64 11.38
CA TYR A 343 3.84 -5.76 11.93
C TYR A 343 3.79 -6.65 13.17
N GLU A 344 4.51 -7.78 13.16
CA GLU A 344 4.58 -8.65 14.34
C GLU A 344 5.07 -7.89 15.58
N ARG A 345 6.09 -7.03 15.45
CA ARG A 345 6.56 -6.18 16.56
C ARG A 345 5.48 -5.23 17.06
N ILE A 346 4.67 -4.66 16.16
CA ILE A 346 3.53 -3.81 16.54
C ILE A 346 2.49 -4.65 17.29
N TYR A 347 2.15 -5.84 16.79
CA TYR A 347 1.19 -6.71 17.45
C TYR A 347 1.66 -7.13 18.84
N GLU A 348 2.92 -7.50 18.99
CA GLU A 348 3.51 -7.83 20.28
C GLU A 348 3.43 -6.64 21.26
N ALA A 349 3.74 -5.44 20.81
CA ALA A 349 3.68 -4.23 21.64
C ALA A 349 2.24 -3.90 22.07
N ILE A 350 1.24 -4.11 21.22
CA ILE A 350 -0.17 -3.90 21.58
C ILE A 350 -0.70 -4.98 22.54
N LEU A 351 -0.29 -6.22 22.34
CA LEU A 351 -0.79 -7.37 23.11
C LEU A 351 -0.07 -7.57 24.44
N ASP A 352 1.11 -6.99 24.62
CA ASP A 352 1.88 -7.00 25.85
C ASP A 352 2.39 -5.60 26.21
N PRO A 353 1.67 -4.86 27.06
CA PRO A 353 2.07 -3.52 27.50
C PRO A 353 3.43 -3.44 28.23
N ALA A 354 3.96 -4.55 28.74
CA ALA A 354 5.29 -4.58 29.35
C ALA A 354 6.39 -4.40 28.29
N VAL A 355 6.21 -5.00 27.11
CA VAL A 355 7.11 -4.83 25.96
C VAL A 355 7.08 -3.37 25.46
N GLU A 356 5.92 -2.72 25.48
CA GLU A 356 5.80 -1.31 25.11
C GLU A 356 6.56 -0.38 26.06
N LYS A 357 6.50 -0.64 27.37
CA LYS A 357 7.23 0.14 28.37
C LYS A 357 8.75 0.01 28.23
N GLU A 358 9.26 -1.19 27.99
CA GLU A 358 10.67 -1.43 27.72
C GLU A 358 11.15 -0.72 26.45
N ARG A 359 10.33 -0.72 25.40
CA ARG A 359 10.61 -0.04 24.14
C ARG A 359 10.60 1.49 24.28
N ALA A 360 9.63 2.04 24.99
CA ALA A 360 9.56 3.47 25.28
C ALA A 360 10.77 3.94 26.11
N ALA A 361 11.19 3.13 27.08
CA ALA A 361 12.40 3.40 27.88
C ALA A 361 13.71 3.33 27.04
N ALA A 362 13.78 2.42 26.08
CA ALA A 362 14.93 2.29 25.18
C ALA A 362 15.03 3.40 24.11
N LEU A 363 13.91 4.06 23.80
CA LEU A 363 13.83 5.18 22.84
C LEU A 363 13.88 6.56 23.53
N ALA A 364 13.82 6.60 24.86
CA ALA A 364 13.98 7.85 25.60
C ALA A 364 15.39 8.42 25.37
N PRO A 365 15.54 9.72 25.07
CA PRO A 365 16.87 10.32 24.93
C PRO A 365 17.65 10.11 26.22
N GLN A 366 18.83 9.51 26.11
CA GLN A 366 19.73 9.41 27.27
C GLN A 366 20.02 10.83 27.76
N PRO A 367 19.91 11.09 29.08
CA PRO A 367 20.29 12.38 29.62
C PRO A 367 21.74 12.67 29.25
N ALA A 368 21.99 13.83 28.64
CA ALA A 368 23.30 14.28 28.27
C ALA A 368 24.20 14.17 29.52
N ALA A 369 25.31 13.43 29.43
CA ALA A 369 26.29 13.35 30.50
C ALA A 369 26.75 14.77 30.80
N VAL A 370 26.43 15.25 32.00
CA VAL A 370 26.94 16.51 32.51
C VAL A 370 28.45 16.33 32.72
N PRO A 371 29.33 17.10 32.05
CA PRO A 371 30.74 17.01 32.30
C PRO A 371 30.98 17.41 33.74
N ALA A 372 31.65 16.56 34.48
CA ALA A 372 32.13 16.89 35.83
C ALA A 372 33.12 18.06 35.71
N VAL A 373 32.85 19.12 36.47
CA VAL A 373 33.72 20.30 36.64
C VAL A 373 34.96 19.95 37.49
#